data_2a5e1b20323f96e8b981ac32a6655b58
#
_entry.id   2a5e1b20323f96e8b981ac32a6655b58
#
_cell.length_a   1.000
_cell.length_b   1.000
_cell.length_c   1.000
_cell.angle_alpha   90.00
_cell.angle_beta   90.00
_cell.angle_gamma   90.00
#
_symmetry.space_group_name_H-M   'P 1'
#
loop_
_entity.id
_entity.type
_entity.pdbx_description
1 polymer ?
#
loop_
_entity_poly.entity_id
_entity_poly.type
_entity_poly.pdbx_seq_one_letter_code
_entity_poly.pdbx_strand_id
1 'polypeptide(L)'
;MRKLTLAIIGAASGIAMMSSVANAASCGKVSITEMNWASSQIITEVAKFLMEQGYGCKVEKVPSATTTAVASLAENGEPDIVTELWLNSTGDAYSKMEKAGKVERLADVLAPGGVEGWWVPEYLVKKHPQLKSVKDVLANPKLVGSRFNNCPDGWGCRIVNDNLAKALKMKAAGMEVFNHGSGETLATSIAAAYEDKKPWFGYYWGPTAVLGKYKMVKLSIGDIDKKVHANNSNKDIANPGVSDFPPAPVLTVVTAAFKKREPAIAELMSKVSFNVDTMNGLLAWKKDQKASAEEAAVRFLNQEKGTWSKWVNADARKKLSAILK
;
A
#
# COMPACT_ATOMS: atom_id res chain seq x y z
N MET A 1 30.89 11.71 -92.49
CA MET A 1 30.27 10.56 -91.81
C MET A 1 30.85 10.52 -90.34
N ARG A 2 30.13 11.11 -89.47
CA ARG A 2 30.53 11.20 -88.02
C ARG A 2 29.69 10.22 -87.22
N LYS A 3 30.36 9.27 -86.51
CA LYS A 3 29.70 8.33 -85.64
C LYS A 3 29.52 9.02 -84.25
N LEU A 4 28.24 9.13 -83.77
CA LEU A 4 27.92 9.53 -82.47
C LEU A 4 27.98 8.28 -81.52
N THR A 5 28.77 8.37 -80.51
CA THR A 5 28.83 7.38 -79.44
C THR A 5 27.95 7.87 -78.31
N LEU A 6 26.89 7.14 -77.91
CA LEU A 6 26.04 7.42 -76.72
C LEU A 6 26.73 6.81 -75.51
N ALA A 7 27.03 7.67 -74.53
CA ALA A 7 27.45 7.24 -73.17
C ALA A 7 26.21 7.10 -72.26
N ILE A 8 25.97 5.92 -71.72
CA ILE A 8 24.95 5.62 -70.74
C ILE A 8 25.54 5.89 -69.35
N ILE A 9 25.04 6.93 -68.68
CA ILE A 9 25.35 7.23 -67.26
C ILE A 9 24.37 6.44 -66.39
N GLY A 10 24.83 5.40 -65.73
CA GLY A 10 24.08 4.66 -64.70
C GLY A 10 24.04 5.41 -63.40
N ALA A 11 22.87 5.94 -63.02
CA ALA A 11 22.62 6.52 -61.72
C ALA A 11 22.35 5.41 -60.68
N ALA A 12 23.33 5.12 -59.84
CA ALA A 12 23.17 4.25 -58.68
C ALA A 12 22.46 5.03 -57.58
N SER A 13 21.12 4.81 -57.42
CA SER A 13 20.36 5.36 -56.29
C SER A 13 20.69 4.59 -55.01
N GLY A 14 21.57 5.16 -54.21
CA GLY A 14 21.83 4.68 -52.84
C GLY A 14 20.61 4.98 -51.95
N ILE A 15 19.84 3.97 -51.63
CA ILE A 15 18.81 4.04 -50.59
C ILE A 15 19.54 4.07 -49.24
N ALA A 16 19.75 5.25 -48.68
CA ALA A 16 20.15 5.41 -47.30
C ALA A 16 18.99 4.94 -46.41
N MET A 17 19.08 3.72 -45.85
CA MET A 17 18.22 3.31 -44.75
C MET A 17 18.57 4.17 -43.55
N MET A 18 17.82 5.24 -43.33
CA MET A 18 17.77 5.94 -42.05
C MET A 18 17.14 5.00 -41.05
N SER A 19 17.98 4.27 -40.32
CA SER A 19 17.59 3.60 -39.09
C SER A 19 17.08 4.70 -38.16
N SER A 20 15.77 4.89 -38.10
CA SER A 20 15.16 5.67 -37.04
C SER A 20 15.49 4.97 -35.72
N VAL A 21 16.53 5.48 -35.04
CA VAL A 21 16.71 5.20 -33.62
C VAL A 21 15.46 5.74 -32.97
N ALA A 22 14.50 4.85 -32.69
CA ALA A 22 13.37 5.19 -31.84
C ALA A 22 14.00 5.61 -30.51
N ASN A 23 14.17 6.91 -30.31
CA ASN A 23 14.40 7.47 -28.99
C ASN A 23 13.21 6.96 -28.16
N ALA A 24 13.48 5.98 -27.30
CA ALA A 24 12.51 5.63 -26.28
C ALA A 24 12.20 6.94 -25.56
N ALA A 25 10.99 7.46 -25.76
CA ALA A 25 10.57 8.71 -25.13
C ALA A 25 10.88 8.56 -23.65
N SER A 26 11.73 9.46 -23.12
CA SER A 26 12.02 9.47 -21.70
C SER A 26 10.71 9.70 -20.97
N CYS A 27 10.41 8.87 -19.98
CA CYS A 27 9.26 9.06 -19.11
C CYS A 27 9.27 10.50 -18.55
N GLY A 28 8.11 11.12 -18.51
CA GLY A 28 7.95 12.49 -17.99
C GLY A 28 7.95 12.56 -16.46
N LYS A 29 7.31 13.61 -15.94
CA LYS A 29 7.06 13.75 -14.51
C LYS A 29 5.95 12.79 -14.07
N VAL A 30 6.17 12.07 -12.97
CA VAL A 30 5.24 11.11 -12.37
C VAL A 30 5.09 11.41 -10.89
N SER A 31 3.86 11.54 -10.40
CA SER A 31 3.56 11.70 -8.99
C SER A 31 3.05 10.37 -8.40
N ILE A 32 3.61 9.97 -7.25
CA ILE A 32 3.25 8.75 -6.54
C ILE A 32 3.04 9.02 -5.06
N THR A 33 2.00 8.42 -4.45
CA THR A 33 1.80 8.54 -2.99
C THR A 33 2.94 7.91 -2.21
N GLU A 34 3.29 8.55 -1.09
CA GLU A 34 4.03 7.95 0.01
C GLU A 34 3.13 8.02 1.24
N MET A 35 2.45 6.90 1.55
CA MET A 35 1.62 6.82 2.74
C MET A 35 2.49 6.81 3.99
N ASN A 36 1.95 7.33 5.10
CA ASN A 36 2.71 7.53 6.34
C ASN A 36 2.85 6.27 7.20
N TRP A 37 3.12 5.11 6.57
CA TRP A 37 3.48 3.85 7.22
C TRP A 37 4.57 3.10 6.46
N ALA A 38 5.30 2.25 7.19
CA ALA A 38 6.60 1.74 6.75
C ALA A 38 6.57 0.91 5.45
N SER A 39 5.55 0.04 5.24
CA SER A 39 5.47 -0.77 4.02
C SER A 39 5.27 0.09 2.78
N SER A 40 4.37 1.07 2.86
CA SER A 40 4.14 2.00 1.74
C SER A 40 5.39 2.80 1.38
N GLN A 41 6.12 3.28 2.39
CA GLN A 41 7.38 3.99 2.15
C GLN A 41 8.38 3.12 1.39
N ILE A 42 8.54 1.85 1.78
CA ILE A 42 9.42 0.90 1.07
C ILE A 42 8.94 0.67 -0.36
N ILE A 43 7.65 0.41 -0.56
CA ILE A 43 7.05 0.18 -1.89
C ILE A 43 7.27 1.39 -2.79
N THR A 44 7.03 2.60 -2.26
CA THR A 44 7.20 3.86 -2.99
C THR A 44 8.66 4.08 -3.39
N GLU A 45 9.63 3.82 -2.50
CA GLU A 45 11.05 3.94 -2.83
C GLU A 45 11.49 2.92 -3.88
N VAL A 46 11.02 1.66 -3.81
CA VAL A 46 11.30 0.66 -4.85
C VAL A 46 10.71 1.10 -6.19
N ALA A 47 9.44 1.51 -6.22
CA ALA A 47 8.78 1.95 -7.44
C ALA A 47 9.48 3.18 -8.05
N LYS A 48 9.82 4.17 -7.22
CA LYS A 48 10.57 5.36 -7.62
C LYS A 48 11.90 4.98 -8.25
N PHE A 49 12.70 4.13 -7.59
CA PHE A 49 13.99 3.70 -8.12
C PHE A 49 13.85 3.01 -9.48
N LEU A 50 12.89 2.09 -9.62
CA LEU A 50 12.64 1.40 -10.89
C LEU A 50 12.21 2.38 -12.00
N MET A 51 11.34 3.33 -11.70
CA MET A 51 10.89 4.34 -12.66
C MET A 51 12.02 5.29 -13.07
N GLU A 52 12.80 5.79 -12.12
CA GLU A 52 13.89 6.74 -12.40
C GLU A 52 15.06 6.08 -13.12
N GLN A 53 15.59 4.99 -12.58
CA GLN A 53 16.80 4.35 -13.10
C GLN A 53 16.51 3.44 -14.31
N GLY A 54 15.32 2.83 -14.36
CA GLY A 54 14.94 1.95 -15.46
C GLY A 54 14.38 2.69 -16.67
N TYR A 55 13.50 3.67 -16.43
CA TYR A 55 12.71 4.33 -17.48
C TYR A 55 13.05 5.81 -17.68
N GLY A 56 13.85 6.41 -16.80
CA GLY A 56 14.25 7.82 -16.89
C GLY A 56 13.15 8.80 -16.51
N CYS A 57 12.18 8.38 -15.68
CA CYS A 57 11.16 9.27 -15.15
C CYS A 57 11.74 10.28 -14.16
N LYS A 58 11.03 11.39 -13.97
CA LYS A 58 11.21 12.29 -12.82
C LYS A 58 10.08 12.03 -11.83
N VAL A 59 10.36 11.32 -10.74
CA VAL A 59 9.34 10.90 -9.78
C VAL A 59 9.26 11.86 -8.61
N GLU A 60 8.04 12.33 -8.33
CA GLU A 60 7.70 13.13 -7.17
C GLU A 60 6.89 12.30 -6.17
N LYS A 61 7.41 12.15 -4.95
CA LYS A 61 6.68 11.51 -3.85
C LYS A 61 5.70 12.51 -3.23
N VAL A 62 4.44 12.09 -3.08
CA VAL A 62 3.37 12.88 -2.47
C VAL A 62 3.05 12.30 -1.10
N PRO A 63 3.50 12.93 0.00
CA PRO A 63 3.16 12.50 1.35
C PRO A 63 1.65 12.44 1.54
N SER A 64 1.13 11.31 2.03
CA SER A 64 -0.31 11.09 2.07
C SER A 64 -0.74 10.16 3.20
N ALA A 65 -2.05 10.01 3.32
CA ALA A 65 -2.74 8.98 4.08
C ALA A 65 -3.97 8.54 3.28
N THR A 66 -4.63 7.45 3.66
CA THR A 66 -5.74 6.87 2.89
C THR A 66 -6.80 7.90 2.49
N THR A 67 -7.31 8.66 3.47
CA THR A 67 -8.41 9.61 3.23
C THR A 67 -7.98 10.78 2.35
N THR A 68 -6.78 11.29 2.56
CA THR A 68 -6.19 12.40 1.79
C THR A 68 -5.95 11.98 0.34
N ALA A 69 -5.36 10.79 0.11
CA ALA A 69 -5.13 10.27 -1.22
C ALA A 69 -6.43 10.08 -2.01
N VAL A 70 -7.46 9.48 -1.37
CA VAL A 70 -8.76 9.25 -2.00
C VAL A 70 -9.47 10.58 -2.32
N ALA A 71 -9.41 11.55 -1.41
CA ALA A 71 -9.99 12.88 -1.63
C ALA A 71 -9.30 13.61 -2.79
N SER A 72 -7.97 13.62 -2.81
CA SER A 72 -7.19 14.27 -3.87
C SER A 72 -7.46 13.65 -5.25
N LEU A 73 -7.53 12.31 -5.33
CA LEU A 73 -7.93 11.63 -6.57
C LEU A 73 -9.34 12.05 -7.04
N ALA A 74 -10.28 12.17 -6.10
CA ALA A 74 -11.67 12.51 -6.43
C ALA A 74 -11.83 13.95 -6.90
N GLU A 75 -11.13 14.89 -6.26
CA GLU A 75 -11.25 16.33 -6.49
C GLU A 75 -10.35 16.80 -7.62
N ASN A 76 -9.09 16.37 -7.64
CA ASN A 76 -8.06 16.91 -8.52
C ASN A 76 -7.57 15.93 -9.58
N GLY A 77 -7.88 14.63 -9.47
CA GLY A 77 -7.31 13.60 -10.33
C GLY A 77 -5.80 13.40 -10.10
N GLU A 78 -5.32 13.65 -8.91
CA GLU A 78 -3.91 13.55 -8.50
C GLU A 78 -3.79 12.83 -7.14
N PRO A 79 -2.66 12.17 -6.87
CA PRO A 79 -1.49 11.96 -7.73
C PRO A 79 -1.75 10.94 -8.85
N ASP A 80 -0.80 10.80 -9.79
CA ASP A 80 -0.85 9.84 -10.89
C ASP A 80 -1.01 8.40 -10.42
N ILE A 81 -0.26 8.02 -9.38
CA ILE A 81 -0.19 6.68 -8.81
C ILE A 81 -0.49 6.74 -7.33
N VAL A 82 -1.46 5.92 -6.89
CA VAL A 82 -1.68 5.63 -5.47
C VAL A 82 -1.31 4.19 -5.21
N THR A 83 -0.22 3.96 -4.49
CA THR A 83 0.20 2.62 -4.09
C THR A 83 -0.16 2.33 -2.64
N GLU A 84 -0.32 1.03 -2.34
CA GLU A 84 -0.78 0.53 -1.03
C GLU A 84 -2.11 1.13 -0.55
N LEU A 85 -3.09 1.17 -1.47
CA LEU A 85 -4.45 1.56 -1.15
C LEU A 85 -5.22 0.36 -0.54
N TRP A 86 -5.60 0.48 0.72
CA TRP A 86 -6.36 -0.51 1.46
C TRP A 86 -7.85 -0.35 1.18
N LEU A 87 -8.42 -1.19 0.31
CA LEU A 87 -9.79 -1.00 -0.20
C LEU A 87 -10.87 -1.05 0.86
N ASN A 88 -10.69 -1.87 1.90
CA ASN A 88 -11.67 -2.01 2.98
C ASN A 88 -11.96 -0.70 3.74
N SER A 89 -11.14 0.31 3.52
CA SER A 89 -11.13 1.54 4.29
C SER A 89 -11.22 2.82 3.44
N THR A 90 -11.66 2.69 2.17
CA THR A 90 -11.75 3.84 1.23
C THR A 90 -13.12 4.50 1.16
N GLY A 91 -14.12 3.93 1.82
CA GLY A 91 -15.51 4.36 1.65
C GLY A 91 -16.02 4.18 0.22
N ASP A 92 -17.07 4.90 -0.14
CA ASP A 92 -17.67 4.85 -1.48
C ASP A 92 -16.87 5.63 -2.54
N ALA A 93 -15.95 6.50 -2.11
CA ALA A 93 -15.28 7.44 -3.01
C ALA A 93 -14.46 6.71 -4.08
N TYR A 94 -13.66 5.70 -3.68
CA TYR A 94 -12.89 4.91 -4.62
C TYR A 94 -13.80 4.19 -5.64
N SER A 95 -14.83 3.50 -5.17
CA SER A 95 -15.72 2.74 -6.04
C SER A 95 -16.49 3.63 -7.03
N LYS A 96 -16.83 4.87 -6.64
CA LYS A 96 -17.44 5.86 -7.53
C LYS A 96 -16.48 6.32 -8.62
N MET A 97 -15.21 6.57 -8.28
CA MET A 97 -14.18 6.94 -9.25
C MET A 97 -13.86 5.81 -10.23
N GLU A 98 -13.75 4.57 -9.74
CA GLU A 98 -13.49 3.39 -10.56
C GLU A 98 -14.63 3.16 -11.56
N LYS A 99 -15.90 3.19 -11.10
CA LYS A 99 -17.09 3.09 -11.95
C LYS A 99 -17.18 4.22 -12.99
N ALA A 100 -16.72 5.41 -12.64
CA ALA A 100 -16.68 6.55 -13.55
C ALA A 100 -15.48 6.51 -14.52
N GLY A 101 -14.61 5.49 -14.45
CA GLY A 101 -13.43 5.35 -15.29
C GLY A 101 -12.37 6.42 -15.04
N LYS A 102 -12.39 7.08 -13.88
CA LYS A 102 -11.39 8.10 -13.49
C LYS A 102 -10.10 7.48 -13.00
N VAL A 103 -10.19 6.34 -12.35
CA VAL A 103 -9.07 5.55 -11.82
C VAL A 103 -9.18 4.10 -12.28
N GLU A 104 -8.03 3.44 -12.38
CA GLU A 104 -7.94 2.03 -12.75
C GLU A 104 -7.08 1.27 -11.73
N ARG A 105 -7.56 0.09 -11.35
CA ARG A 105 -6.80 -0.87 -10.56
C ARG A 105 -5.72 -1.51 -11.43
N LEU A 106 -4.47 -1.57 -10.95
CA LEU A 106 -3.37 -2.20 -11.66
C LEU A 106 -2.90 -3.51 -11.04
N ALA A 107 -2.56 -3.51 -9.75
CA ALA A 107 -1.98 -4.67 -9.08
C ALA A 107 -2.47 -4.83 -7.63
N ASP A 108 -2.45 -6.06 -7.14
CA ASP A 108 -2.40 -6.34 -5.71
C ASP A 108 -0.95 -6.15 -5.25
N VAL A 109 -0.64 -4.97 -4.70
CA VAL A 109 0.74 -4.58 -4.37
C VAL A 109 1.30 -5.33 -3.17
N LEU A 110 0.42 -5.86 -2.31
CA LEU A 110 0.74 -6.81 -1.25
C LEU A 110 -0.06 -8.11 -1.49
N ALA A 111 0.60 -9.19 -1.84
CA ALA A 111 -0.03 -10.48 -2.14
C ALA A 111 0.18 -11.48 -1.00
N PRO A 112 -0.86 -12.19 -0.54
CA PRO A 112 -2.22 -12.27 -1.08
C PRO A 112 -3.19 -11.20 -0.55
N GLY A 113 -2.73 -10.16 0.10
CA GLY A 113 -3.50 -9.09 0.73
C GLY A 113 -3.11 -8.87 2.18
N GLY A 114 -3.74 -7.88 2.81
CA GLY A 114 -3.50 -7.55 4.20
C GLY A 114 -4.49 -8.21 5.16
N VAL A 115 -4.13 -8.22 6.43
CA VAL A 115 -5.00 -8.64 7.53
C VAL A 115 -5.22 -7.44 8.44
N GLU A 116 -6.48 -7.12 8.71
CA GLU A 116 -6.87 -6.08 9.67
C GLU A 116 -7.69 -6.69 10.79
N GLY A 117 -7.70 -6.06 11.95
CA GLY A 117 -8.56 -6.50 13.04
C GLY A 117 -8.23 -5.86 14.38
N TRP A 118 -8.93 -6.35 15.41
CA TRP A 118 -8.71 -5.95 16.79
C TRP A 118 -8.00 -7.06 17.54
N TRP A 119 -6.95 -6.69 18.23
CA TRP A 119 -5.96 -7.63 18.76
C TRP A 119 -5.73 -7.43 20.25
N VAL A 120 -5.32 -8.51 20.91
CA VAL A 120 -4.78 -8.52 22.26
C VAL A 120 -3.46 -9.30 22.31
N PRO A 121 -2.55 -9.04 23.26
CA PRO A 121 -1.36 -9.87 23.45
C PRO A 121 -1.71 -11.31 23.83
N GLU A 122 -0.97 -12.29 23.29
CA GLU A 122 -1.20 -13.72 23.57
C GLU A 122 -1.14 -14.04 25.07
N TYR A 123 -0.21 -13.43 25.82
CA TYR A 123 -0.11 -13.66 27.26
C TYR A 123 -1.38 -13.24 28.00
N LEU A 124 -2.11 -12.26 27.50
CA LEU A 124 -3.35 -11.82 28.11
C LEU A 124 -4.47 -12.86 27.93
N VAL A 125 -4.57 -13.45 26.74
CA VAL A 125 -5.52 -14.56 26.48
C VAL A 125 -5.16 -15.80 27.28
N LYS A 126 -3.86 -16.13 27.42
CA LYS A 126 -3.40 -17.23 28.27
C LYS A 126 -3.78 -17.04 29.75
N LYS A 127 -3.68 -15.80 30.22
CA LYS A 127 -4.07 -15.45 31.60
C LYS A 127 -5.60 -15.37 31.78
N HIS A 128 -6.32 -14.99 30.74
CA HIS A 128 -7.77 -14.78 30.73
C HIS A 128 -8.42 -15.52 29.56
N PRO A 129 -8.58 -16.87 29.61
CA PRO A 129 -9.06 -17.69 28.51
C PRO A 129 -10.48 -17.39 28.03
N GLN A 130 -11.25 -16.63 28.79
CA GLN A 130 -12.57 -16.12 28.42
C GLN A 130 -12.51 -15.02 27.33
N LEU A 131 -11.35 -14.37 27.10
CA LEU A 131 -11.18 -13.34 26.08
C LEU A 131 -11.05 -13.97 24.68
N LYS A 132 -12.16 -14.39 24.11
CA LYS A 132 -12.22 -15.03 22.77
C LYS A 132 -12.75 -14.09 21.69
N SER A 133 -13.49 -13.06 22.08
CA SER A 133 -14.15 -12.11 21.19
C SER A 133 -14.14 -10.70 21.77
N VAL A 134 -14.46 -9.72 20.92
CA VAL A 134 -14.67 -8.34 21.36
C VAL A 134 -15.83 -8.22 22.34
N LYS A 135 -16.86 -9.07 22.20
CA LYS A 135 -17.97 -9.14 23.17
C LYS A 135 -17.47 -9.49 24.56
N ASP A 136 -16.51 -10.41 24.68
CA ASP A 136 -15.94 -10.80 25.99
C ASP A 136 -15.10 -9.66 26.58
N VAL A 137 -14.39 -8.91 25.73
CA VAL A 137 -13.66 -7.69 26.13
C VAL A 137 -14.64 -6.65 26.69
N LEU A 138 -15.75 -6.40 26.00
CA LEU A 138 -16.75 -5.41 26.43
C LEU A 138 -17.48 -5.80 27.71
N ALA A 139 -17.63 -7.11 27.96
CA ALA A 139 -18.16 -7.61 29.24
C ALA A 139 -17.14 -7.49 30.39
N ASN A 140 -15.83 -7.40 30.09
CA ASN A 140 -14.74 -7.39 31.05
C ASN A 140 -13.67 -6.32 30.70
N PRO A 141 -14.03 -5.03 30.52
CA PRO A 141 -13.11 -4.03 29.95
C PRO A 141 -11.83 -3.82 30.77
N LYS A 142 -11.88 -4.02 32.09
CA LYS A 142 -10.72 -3.89 32.97
C LYS A 142 -9.62 -4.90 32.66
N LEU A 143 -9.94 -6.06 32.11
CA LEU A 143 -8.94 -7.07 31.76
C LEU A 143 -8.00 -6.61 30.64
N VAL A 144 -8.46 -5.69 29.80
CA VAL A 144 -7.67 -5.09 28.71
C VAL A 144 -7.25 -3.65 28.99
N GLY A 145 -7.37 -3.19 30.25
CA GLY A 145 -7.03 -1.83 30.68
C GLY A 145 -8.08 -0.78 30.33
N SER A 146 -9.31 -1.17 30.05
CA SER A 146 -10.44 -0.30 29.69
C SER A 146 -10.16 0.70 28.56
N ARG A 147 -9.19 0.38 27.69
CA ARG A 147 -8.77 1.23 26.57
C ARG A 147 -8.73 0.45 25.26
N PHE A 148 -9.23 1.06 24.21
CA PHE A 148 -9.07 0.63 22.83
C PHE A 148 -8.07 1.55 22.12
N ASN A 149 -6.94 1.01 21.69
CA ASN A 149 -5.90 1.72 20.96
C ASN A 149 -6.28 1.78 19.48
N ASN A 150 -6.63 2.97 19.01
CA ASN A 150 -7.19 3.19 17.68
C ASN A 150 -6.16 3.75 16.69
N CYS A 151 -6.50 3.67 15.39
CA CYS A 151 -5.72 4.21 14.29
C CYS A 151 -5.48 5.72 14.40
N PRO A 152 -4.37 6.21 13.79
CA PRO A 152 -4.14 7.64 13.58
C PRO A 152 -5.22 8.29 12.72
N ASP A 153 -5.33 9.61 12.82
CA ASP A 153 -6.14 10.41 11.93
C ASP A 153 -5.63 10.32 10.48
N GLY A 154 -6.54 10.43 9.51
CA GLY A 154 -6.24 10.31 8.09
C GLY A 154 -6.17 8.86 7.57
N TRP A 155 -6.08 7.86 8.45
CA TRP A 155 -6.17 6.47 8.06
C TRP A 155 -7.63 6.04 7.89
N GLY A 156 -7.91 5.23 6.88
CA GLY A 156 -9.26 4.74 6.64
C GLY A 156 -9.81 3.85 7.76
N CYS A 157 -8.95 3.04 8.40
CA CYS A 157 -9.30 2.23 9.56
C CYS A 157 -9.83 3.07 10.75
N ARG A 158 -9.44 4.35 10.86
CA ARG A 158 -9.95 5.24 11.87
C ARG A 158 -11.46 5.41 11.76
N ILE A 159 -11.96 5.61 10.54
CA ILE A 159 -13.40 5.76 10.26
C ILE A 159 -14.14 4.46 10.59
N VAL A 160 -13.60 3.33 10.12
CA VAL A 160 -14.19 2.00 10.38
C VAL A 160 -14.27 1.72 11.88
N ASN A 161 -13.18 1.97 12.62
CA ASN A 161 -13.11 1.70 14.05
C ASN A 161 -14.02 2.63 14.87
N ASP A 162 -14.10 3.92 14.52
CA ASP A 162 -14.99 4.85 15.18
C ASP A 162 -16.46 4.44 15.00
N ASN A 163 -16.84 3.95 13.83
CA ASN A 163 -18.16 3.44 13.55
C ASN A 163 -18.43 2.10 14.26
N LEU A 164 -17.49 1.18 14.27
CA LEU A 164 -17.57 -0.07 15.06
C LEU A 164 -17.69 0.23 16.56
N ALA A 165 -16.92 1.19 17.10
CA ALA A 165 -16.98 1.58 18.50
C ALA A 165 -18.39 2.13 18.89
N LYS A 166 -19.03 2.88 17.97
CA LYS A 166 -20.43 3.33 18.12
C LYS A 166 -21.40 2.14 18.09
N ALA A 167 -21.29 1.27 17.08
CA ALA A 167 -22.17 0.11 16.90
C ALA A 167 -22.10 -0.84 18.11
N LEU A 168 -20.91 -1.06 18.64
CA LEU A 168 -20.62 -1.90 19.80
C LEU A 168 -20.88 -1.21 21.14
N LYS A 169 -21.28 0.07 21.13
CA LYS A 169 -21.53 0.88 22.36
C LYS A 169 -20.34 0.86 23.34
N MET A 170 -19.12 0.92 22.83
CA MET A 170 -17.88 0.76 23.63
C MET A 170 -17.82 1.72 24.82
N LYS A 171 -18.24 2.99 24.64
CA LYS A 171 -18.27 3.97 25.75
C LYS A 171 -19.22 3.55 26.88
N ALA A 172 -20.39 3.00 26.54
CA ALA A 172 -21.33 2.50 27.55
C ALA A 172 -20.81 1.25 28.27
N ALA A 173 -19.97 0.45 27.61
CA ALA A 173 -19.26 -0.68 28.21
C ALA A 173 -18.05 -0.26 29.07
N GLY A 174 -17.77 1.03 29.24
CA GLY A 174 -16.64 1.53 30.04
C GLY A 174 -15.28 1.50 29.33
N MET A 175 -15.28 1.48 28.01
CA MET A 175 -14.06 1.54 27.20
C MET A 175 -13.76 2.97 26.76
N GLU A 176 -12.52 3.42 26.95
CA GLU A 176 -11.97 4.64 26.36
C GLU A 176 -11.44 4.31 24.94
N VAL A 177 -11.81 5.10 23.93
CA VAL A 177 -11.18 5.03 22.61
C VAL A 177 -10.03 6.03 22.57
N PHE A 178 -8.80 5.51 22.51
CA PHE A 178 -7.58 6.30 22.46
C PHE A 178 -7.01 6.31 21.05
N ASN A 179 -6.91 7.49 20.46
CA ASN A 179 -6.42 7.68 19.10
C ASN A 179 -4.93 7.98 19.10
N HIS A 180 -4.15 7.13 18.44
CA HIS A 180 -2.72 7.36 18.31
C HIS A 180 -2.42 8.46 17.29
N GLY A 181 -1.33 9.23 17.52
CA GLY A 181 -0.90 10.28 16.60
C GLY A 181 -0.18 9.78 15.35
N SER A 182 0.35 8.52 15.40
CA SER A 182 1.05 7.90 14.27
C SER A 182 1.03 6.38 14.36
N GLY A 183 1.37 5.71 13.25
CA GLY A 183 1.58 4.25 13.23
C GLY A 183 2.70 3.81 14.17
N GLU A 184 3.75 4.61 14.34
CA GLU A 184 4.86 4.34 15.25
C GLU A 184 4.43 4.39 16.71
N THR A 185 3.60 5.36 17.11
CA THR A 185 3.08 5.42 18.49
C THR A 185 2.14 4.26 18.78
N LEU A 186 1.33 3.82 17.81
CA LEU A 186 0.51 2.63 17.93
C LEU A 186 1.37 1.37 18.06
N ALA A 187 2.39 1.20 17.23
CA ALA A 187 3.36 0.11 17.28
C ALA A 187 4.12 0.07 18.61
N THR A 188 4.58 1.23 19.10
CA THR A 188 5.31 1.36 20.36
C THR A 188 4.42 1.00 21.55
N SER A 189 3.13 1.32 21.50
CA SER A 189 2.19 0.93 22.58
C SER A 189 2.06 -0.58 22.74
N ILE A 190 2.08 -1.34 21.62
CA ILE A 190 2.11 -2.81 21.65
C ILE A 190 3.42 -3.32 22.25
N ALA A 191 4.55 -2.77 21.78
CA ALA A 191 5.88 -3.16 22.25
C ALA A 191 6.00 -2.95 23.76
N ALA A 192 5.65 -1.77 24.26
CA ALA A 192 5.69 -1.45 25.70
C ALA A 192 4.77 -2.37 26.52
N ALA A 193 3.54 -2.60 26.05
CA ALA A 193 2.63 -3.53 26.72
C ALA A 193 3.21 -4.95 26.79
N TYR A 194 3.89 -5.38 25.71
CA TYR A 194 4.49 -6.71 25.63
C TYR A 194 5.68 -6.88 26.58
N GLU A 195 6.54 -5.88 26.66
CA GLU A 195 7.72 -5.83 27.57
C GLU A 195 7.28 -5.82 29.03
N ASP A 196 6.32 -5.00 29.39
CA ASP A 196 5.84 -4.83 30.76
C ASP A 196 4.75 -5.85 31.17
N LYS A 197 4.30 -6.74 30.25
CA LYS A 197 3.15 -7.65 30.45
C LYS A 197 1.88 -6.92 30.87
N LYS A 198 1.68 -5.70 30.38
CA LYS A 198 0.50 -4.87 30.67
C LYS A 198 -0.68 -5.22 29.77
N PRO A 199 -1.93 -4.97 30.20
CA PRO A 199 -3.09 -5.08 29.33
C PRO A 199 -2.96 -4.18 28.10
N TRP A 200 -3.37 -4.71 26.94
CA TRP A 200 -3.48 -3.94 25.71
C TRP A 200 -4.60 -4.52 24.85
N PHE A 201 -5.40 -3.67 24.22
CA PHE A 201 -6.41 -4.01 23.23
C PHE A 201 -6.50 -2.90 22.22
N GLY A 202 -6.57 -3.22 20.93
CA GLY A 202 -6.64 -2.21 19.89
C GLY A 202 -6.64 -2.78 18.48
N TYR A 203 -6.74 -1.87 17.54
CA TYR A 203 -6.58 -2.16 16.12
C TYR A 203 -5.11 -2.37 15.78
N TYR A 204 -4.84 -3.36 14.92
CA TYR A 204 -3.58 -3.51 14.22
C TYR A 204 -3.76 -4.24 12.88
N TRP A 205 -2.72 -4.26 12.07
CA TRP A 205 -2.74 -4.86 10.74
C TRP A 205 -1.44 -5.60 10.43
N GLY A 206 -1.47 -6.46 9.39
CA GLY A 206 -0.31 -7.12 8.79
C GLY A 206 -0.30 -6.96 7.26
N PRO A 207 0.88 -6.87 6.64
CA PRO A 207 2.22 -7.17 7.18
C PRO A 207 2.83 -6.03 8.01
N THR A 208 3.42 -6.36 9.16
CA THR A 208 4.18 -5.41 9.99
C THR A 208 5.27 -6.12 10.82
N ALA A 209 6.34 -5.40 11.13
CA ALA A 209 7.38 -5.90 12.02
C ALA A 209 6.83 -6.25 13.43
N VAL A 210 5.78 -5.56 13.87
CA VAL A 210 5.16 -5.77 15.18
C VAL A 210 4.52 -7.14 15.29
N LEU A 211 3.66 -7.52 14.34
CA LEU A 211 3.02 -8.84 14.35
C LEU A 211 4.01 -9.98 14.08
N GLY A 212 5.10 -9.70 13.38
CA GLY A 212 6.20 -10.66 13.23
C GLY A 212 6.99 -10.90 14.53
N LYS A 213 7.12 -9.87 15.38
CA LYS A 213 7.91 -9.92 16.62
C LYS A 213 7.09 -10.33 17.83
N TYR A 214 5.89 -9.82 17.99
CA TYR A 214 5.05 -10.00 19.17
C TYR A 214 3.86 -10.91 18.85
N LYS A 215 3.67 -11.94 19.66
CA LYS A 215 2.54 -12.87 19.50
C LYS A 215 1.24 -12.18 19.93
N MET A 216 0.47 -11.77 18.96
CA MET A 216 -0.83 -11.14 19.16
C MET A 216 -1.94 -12.10 18.72
N VAL A 217 -3.09 -12.02 19.36
CA VAL A 217 -4.29 -12.80 19.05
C VAL A 217 -5.35 -11.84 18.51
N LYS A 218 -5.81 -12.09 17.28
CA LYS A 218 -6.97 -11.39 16.71
C LYS A 218 -8.23 -11.89 17.39
N LEU A 219 -9.03 -10.97 17.89
CA LEU A 219 -10.34 -11.30 18.47
C LEU A 219 -11.43 -11.18 17.41
N SER A 220 -12.40 -12.08 17.45
CA SER A 220 -13.59 -11.96 16.60
C SER A 220 -14.43 -10.77 17.05
N ILE A 221 -14.82 -9.91 16.09
CA ILE A 221 -15.78 -8.82 16.30
C ILE A 221 -17.22 -9.32 16.08
N GLY A 222 -17.37 -10.33 15.24
CA GLY A 222 -18.63 -10.96 14.83
C GLY A 222 -18.46 -11.63 13.48
N ASP A 223 -19.55 -11.92 12.80
CA ASP A 223 -19.50 -12.43 11.43
C ASP A 223 -19.04 -11.34 10.45
N ILE A 224 -18.43 -11.76 9.35
CA ILE A 224 -18.05 -10.85 8.28
C ILE A 224 -19.27 -10.54 7.41
N ASP A 225 -19.76 -9.32 7.48
CA ASP A 225 -20.74 -8.75 6.55
C ASP A 225 -20.07 -7.63 5.72
N LYS A 226 -19.71 -7.95 4.48
CA LYS A 226 -19.00 -7.01 3.59
C LYS A 226 -19.77 -5.72 3.35
N LYS A 227 -21.11 -5.75 3.34
CA LYS A 227 -21.94 -4.55 3.14
C LYS A 227 -21.92 -3.66 4.38
N VAL A 228 -22.08 -4.26 5.55
CA VAL A 228 -21.96 -3.54 6.83
C VAL A 228 -20.56 -2.93 6.98
N HIS A 229 -19.51 -3.72 6.67
CA HIS A 229 -18.15 -3.22 6.75
C HIS A 229 -17.90 -2.05 5.77
N ALA A 230 -18.36 -2.15 4.52
CA ALA A 230 -18.27 -1.07 3.54
C ALA A 230 -19.04 0.19 4.00
N ASN A 231 -20.21 0.03 4.61
CA ASN A 231 -20.94 1.14 5.19
C ASN A 231 -20.15 1.81 6.32
N ASN A 232 -19.50 1.02 7.19
CA ASN A 232 -18.69 1.55 8.29
C ASN A 232 -17.43 2.30 7.80
N SER A 233 -17.03 2.14 6.56
CA SER A 233 -15.92 2.93 5.98
C SER A 233 -16.34 4.34 5.52
N ASN A 234 -17.63 4.67 5.62
CA ASN A 234 -18.16 6.00 5.31
C ASN A 234 -18.26 6.84 6.60
N LYS A 235 -17.65 8.02 6.59
CA LYS A 235 -17.57 8.92 7.77
C LYS A 235 -18.93 9.31 8.32
N ASP A 236 -19.90 9.54 7.42
CA ASP A 236 -21.21 10.12 7.76
C ASP A 236 -22.32 9.06 7.87
N ILE A 237 -21.96 7.78 8.12
CA ILE A 237 -22.95 6.73 8.31
C ILE A 237 -23.77 6.97 9.57
N ALA A 238 -25.09 7.09 9.40
CA ALA A 238 -26.00 7.37 10.51
C ALA A 238 -26.13 6.18 11.48
N ASN A 239 -26.23 4.97 10.94
CA ASN A 239 -26.46 3.73 11.68
C ASN A 239 -25.35 2.72 11.35
N PRO A 240 -24.18 2.79 12.00
CA PRO A 240 -23.12 1.82 11.82
C PRO A 240 -23.54 0.45 12.38
N GLY A 241 -23.04 -0.61 11.75
CA GLY A 241 -23.32 -1.99 12.16
C GLY A 241 -22.07 -2.70 12.68
N VAL A 242 -22.26 -3.93 13.16
CA VAL A 242 -21.19 -4.80 13.61
C VAL A 242 -20.80 -5.77 12.49
N SER A 243 -19.54 -5.78 12.13
CA SER A 243 -18.92 -6.75 11.21
C SER A 243 -17.45 -6.90 11.56
N ASP A 244 -16.92 -8.11 11.46
CA ASP A 244 -15.45 -8.27 11.46
C ASP A 244 -14.84 -7.73 10.15
N PHE A 245 -13.53 -7.53 10.14
CA PHE A 245 -12.78 -7.10 8.97
C PHE A 245 -12.72 -8.24 7.93
N PRO A 246 -13.19 -8.00 6.69
CA PRO A 246 -12.98 -8.95 5.61
C PRO A 246 -11.51 -8.99 5.20
N PRO A 247 -11.04 -10.02 4.44
CA PRO A 247 -9.74 -9.98 3.79
C PRO A 247 -9.53 -8.67 3.05
N ALA A 248 -8.38 -8.05 3.21
CA ALA A 248 -8.11 -6.71 2.71
C ALA A 248 -7.29 -6.74 1.41
N PRO A 249 -7.90 -6.49 0.23
CA PRO A 249 -7.15 -6.18 -0.98
C PRO A 249 -6.35 -4.90 -0.79
N VAL A 250 -5.06 -4.95 -1.12
CA VAL A 250 -4.14 -3.81 -1.01
C VAL A 250 -3.58 -3.51 -2.39
N LEU A 251 -3.96 -2.39 -2.96
CA LEU A 251 -3.84 -2.13 -4.38
C LEU A 251 -2.83 -1.05 -4.73
N THR A 252 -2.31 -1.14 -5.95
CA THR A 252 -1.87 0.02 -6.72
C THR A 252 -2.99 0.42 -7.67
N VAL A 253 -3.36 1.69 -7.63
CA VAL A 253 -4.30 2.31 -8.57
C VAL A 253 -3.65 3.51 -9.26
N VAL A 254 -4.10 3.80 -10.47
CA VAL A 254 -3.62 4.95 -11.25
C VAL A 254 -4.79 5.75 -11.80
N THR A 255 -4.54 7.03 -12.12
CA THR A 255 -5.52 7.79 -12.88
C THR A 255 -5.58 7.31 -14.32
N ALA A 256 -6.77 7.34 -14.94
CA ALA A 256 -6.92 6.98 -16.35
C ALA A 256 -6.11 7.91 -17.28
N ALA A 257 -5.95 9.17 -16.90
CA ALA A 257 -5.11 10.13 -17.61
C ALA A 257 -3.64 9.72 -17.62
N PHE A 258 -3.11 9.33 -16.44
CA PHE A 258 -1.74 8.83 -16.32
C PHE A 258 -1.50 7.57 -17.15
N LYS A 259 -2.39 6.59 -17.08
CA LYS A 259 -2.25 5.36 -17.87
C LYS A 259 -2.15 5.62 -19.38
N LYS A 260 -2.89 6.62 -19.89
CA LYS A 260 -2.79 7.06 -21.29
C LYS A 260 -1.48 7.78 -21.58
N ARG A 261 -1.00 8.60 -20.67
CA ARG A 261 0.21 9.41 -20.83
C ARG A 261 1.49 8.57 -20.74
N GLU A 262 1.54 7.64 -19.79
CA GLU A 262 2.72 6.84 -19.47
C GLU A 262 2.40 5.32 -19.43
N PRO A 263 1.99 4.73 -20.58
CA PRO A 263 1.54 3.34 -20.61
C PRO A 263 2.62 2.34 -20.18
N ALA A 264 3.90 2.62 -20.44
CA ALA A 264 5.01 1.77 -20.02
C ALA A 264 5.19 1.74 -18.50
N ILE A 265 4.91 2.87 -17.82
CA ILE A 265 4.96 2.94 -16.36
C ILE A 265 3.73 2.30 -15.74
N ALA A 266 2.57 2.48 -16.35
CA ALA A 266 1.36 1.76 -15.92
C ALA A 266 1.55 0.24 -16.04
N GLU A 267 2.22 -0.25 -17.09
CA GLU A 267 2.59 -1.66 -17.24
C GLU A 267 3.57 -2.11 -16.15
N LEU A 268 4.62 -1.33 -15.84
CA LEU A 268 5.50 -1.60 -14.71
C LEU A 268 4.69 -1.74 -13.41
N MET A 269 3.87 -0.73 -13.10
CA MET A 269 3.10 -0.70 -11.85
C MET A 269 2.04 -1.79 -11.75
N SER A 270 1.58 -2.35 -12.88
CA SER A 270 0.68 -3.51 -12.90
C SER A 270 1.36 -4.82 -12.50
N LYS A 271 2.69 -4.85 -12.47
CA LYS A 271 3.50 -6.01 -12.11
C LYS A 271 4.14 -5.88 -10.73
N VAL A 272 4.24 -4.66 -10.19
CA VAL A 272 4.83 -4.42 -8.86
C VAL A 272 3.93 -5.02 -7.79
N SER A 273 4.39 -6.13 -7.21
CA SER A 273 3.68 -6.87 -6.18
C SER A 273 4.68 -7.53 -5.23
N PHE A 274 4.50 -7.30 -3.94
CA PHE A 274 5.34 -7.88 -2.89
C PHE A 274 4.60 -9.03 -2.24
N ASN A 275 5.31 -10.13 -2.06
CA ASN A 275 4.84 -11.19 -1.17
C ASN A 275 4.85 -10.69 0.28
N VAL A 276 3.82 -11.01 1.05
CA VAL A 276 3.66 -10.57 2.44
C VAL A 276 4.84 -11.02 3.32
N ASP A 277 5.38 -12.22 3.11
CA ASP A 277 6.52 -12.71 3.91
C ASP A 277 7.80 -11.93 3.59
N THR A 278 8.04 -11.61 2.31
CA THR A 278 9.15 -10.75 1.91
C THR A 278 9.02 -9.37 2.54
N MET A 279 7.82 -8.78 2.53
CA MET A 279 7.58 -7.47 3.15
C MET A 279 7.77 -7.54 4.66
N ASN A 280 7.29 -8.57 5.35
CA ASN A 280 7.53 -8.78 6.78
C ASN A 280 9.02 -8.85 7.10
N GLY A 281 9.81 -9.57 6.29
CA GLY A 281 11.27 -9.65 6.44
C GLY A 281 11.96 -8.29 6.29
N LEU A 282 11.54 -7.49 5.29
CA LEU A 282 12.06 -6.13 5.09
C LEU A 282 11.71 -5.18 6.24
N LEU A 283 10.48 -5.25 6.73
CA LEU A 283 10.01 -4.42 7.84
C LEU A 283 10.72 -4.79 9.16
N ALA A 284 10.93 -6.07 9.42
CA ALA A 284 11.68 -6.54 10.57
C ALA A 284 13.13 -6.04 10.51
N TRP A 285 13.80 -6.26 9.37
CA TRP A 285 15.17 -5.80 9.14
C TRP A 285 15.30 -4.27 9.28
N LYS A 286 14.37 -3.51 8.64
CA LYS A 286 14.35 -2.05 8.74
C LYS A 286 14.30 -1.58 10.21
N LYS A 287 13.45 -2.23 11.02
CA LYS A 287 13.30 -1.90 12.45
C LYS A 287 14.56 -2.23 13.24
N ASP A 288 15.13 -3.43 13.04
CA ASP A 288 16.29 -3.92 13.80
C ASP A 288 17.55 -3.11 13.49
N GLN A 289 17.73 -2.72 12.21
CA GLN A 289 18.86 -1.90 11.77
C GLN A 289 18.62 -0.39 11.92
N LYS A 290 17.44 0.04 12.37
CA LYS A 290 17.01 1.45 12.36
C LYS A 290 17.17 2.11 10.99
N ALA A 291 17.01 1.33 9.94
CA ALA A 291 17.23 1.73 8.56
C ALA A 291 16.09 2.63 8.05
N SER A 292 16.39 3.46 7.05
CA SER A 292 15.39 4.24 6.29
C SER A 292 14.56 3.35 5.37
N ALA A 293 13.51 3.88 4.79
CA ALA A 293 12.72 3.18 3.75
C ALA A 293 13.55 2.99 2.47
N GLU A 294 14.38 3.97 2.13
CA GLU A 294 15.30 3.91 0.98
C GLU A 294 16.33 2.78 1.14
N GLU A 295 16.95 2.66 2.33
CA GLU A 295 17.89 1.56 2.61
C GLU A 295 17.18 0.19 2.54
N ALA A 296 15.95 0.08 3.00
CA ALA A 296 15.15 -1.13 2.86
C ALA A 296 14.80 -1.43 1.40
N ALA A 297 14.51 -0.41 0.59
CA ALA A 297 14.29 -0.56 -0.85
C ALA A 297 15.55 -1.01 -1.58
N VAL A 298 16.71 -0.43 -1.27
CA VAL A 298 18.01 -0.86 -1.82
C VAL A 298 18.31 -2.31 -1.45
N ARG A 299 18.05 -2.71 -0.20
CA ARG A 299 18.18 -4.11 0.24
C ARG A 299 17.29 -5.03 -0.59
N PHE A 300 16.01 -4.71 -0.76
CA PHE A 300 15.09 -5.48 -1.59
C PHE A 300 15.61 -5.61 -3.03
N LEU A 301 16.00 -4.51 -3.66
CA LEU A 301 16.46 -4.48 -5.03
C LEU A 301 17.73 -5.34 -5.24
N ASN A 302 18.63 -5.40 -4.26
CA ASN A 302 19.83 -6.25 -4.33
C ASN A 302 19.53 -7.73 -4.06
N GLN A 303 18.61 -8.05 -3.15
CA GLN A 303 18.33 -9.43 -2.74
C GLN A 303 17.28 -10.12 -3.62
N GLU A 304 16.31 -9.37 -4.15
CA GLU A 304 15.13 -9.87 -4.84
C GLU A 304 15.19 -9.65 -6.37
N LYS A 305 16.38 -9.78 -6.96
CA LYS A 305 16.58 -9.61 -8.42
C LYS A 305 15.68 -10.53 -9.25
N GLY A 306 15.45 -11.76 -8.78
CA GLY A 306 14.54 -12.71 -9.43
C GLY A 306 13.08 -12.26 -9.44
N THR A 307 12.71 -11.37 -8.52
CA THR A 307 11.37 -10.81 -8.41
C THR A 307 11.21 -9.56 -9.26
N TRP A 308 11.95 -8.48 -8.97
CA TRP A 308 11.75 -7.20 -9.66
C TRP A 308 12.15 -7.23 -11.14
N SER A 309 13.08 -8.11 -11.54
CA SER A 309 13.46 -8.24 -12.96
C SER A 309 12.31 -8.70 -13.86
N LYS A 310 11.27 -9.31 -13.30
CA LYS A 310 10.05 -9.69 -14.01
C LYS A 310 9.05 -8.53 -14.15
N TRP A 311 9.20 -7.49 -13.35
CA TRP A 311 8.31 -6.32 -13.38
C TRP A 311 8.65 -5.35 -14.50
N VAL A 312 9.93 -5.26 -14.83
CA VAL A 312 10.47 -4.29 -15.79
C VAL A 312 10.64 -4.89 -17.19
N ASN A 313 10.59 -4.04 -18.23
CA ASN A 313 10.89 -4.44 -19.59
C ASN A 313 12.40 -4.76 -19.78
N ALA A 314 12.77 -5.28 -20.97
CA ALA A 314 14.13 -5.73 -21.24
C ALA A 314 15.19 -4.60 -21.13
N ASP A 315 14.87 -3.41 -21.64
CA ASP A 315 15.77 -2.26 -21.64
C ASP A 315 15.99 -1.74 -20.21
N ALA A 316 14.93 -1.57 -19.44
CA ALA A 316 15.01 -1.17 -18.05
C ALA A 316 15.77 -2.22 -17.21
N ARG A 317 15.54 -3.51 -17.47
CA ARG A 317 16.28 -4.60 -16.81
C ARG A 317 17.78 -4.49 -17.05
N LYS A 318 18.19 -4.24 -18.29
CA LYS A 318 19.60 -4.06 -18.64
C LYS A 318 20.23 -2.89 -17.88
N LYS A 319 19.57 -1.72 -17.85
CA LYS A 319 20.02 -0.54 -17.11
C LYS A 319 20.16 -0.82 -15.62
N LEU A 320 19.10 -1.38 -15.01
CA LEU A 320 19.04 -1.67 -13.58
C LEU A 320 20.07 -2.73 -13.16
N SER A 321 20.29 -3.77 -13.97
CA SER A 321 21.30 -4.81 -13.70
C SER A 321 22.72 -4.28 -13.76
N ALA A 322 22.98 -3.17 -14.43
CA ALA A 322 24.30 -2.53 -14.44
C ALA A 322 24.57 -1.73 -13.14
N ILE A 323 23.52 -1.30 -12.44
CA ILE A 323 23.58 -0.48 -11.22
C ILE A 323 23.53 -1.36 -9.96
N LEU A 324 22.64 -2.36 -9.98
CA LEU A 324 22.39 -3.27 -8.85
C LEU A 324 23.34 -4.47 -8.94
N LYS A 325 24.25 -4.58 -8.00
CA LYS A 325 25.28 -5.65 -7.95
C LYS A 325 24.80 -6.93 -7.29
#